data_4c0ae836922db5bf001ee2f48d5e851c
#
_entry.id   4c0ae836922db5bf001ee2f48d5e851c
#
_cell.length_a   1.000
_cell.length_b   1.000
_cell.length_c   1.000
_cell.angle_alpha   90.00
_cell.angle_beta   90.00
_cell.angle_gamma   90.00
#
_symmetry.space_group_name_H-M   'P 1'
#
loop_
_entity.id
_entity.type
_entity.pdbx_description
1 polymer ?
#
loop_
_entity_poly.entity_id
_entity_poly.type
_entity_poly.pdbx_seq_one_letter_code
_entity_poly.pdbx_strand_id
1 'polypeptide(L)'
;MTQNILVVDDAGEIDKQIRPYASSFNGSWNLQRAGGREIFQKALEVDPDCILIDAASRECNVWDAISALREHNQTQSIPVLILFDRKEYETILPYTALGNTDFLFKPLNLHELAIRLEALCKNRAYLESLSRENERLHDLTRVADSTANALVVLYPDGQIEWSNKGFEMIYGSPLDDYLNQFSHEIFSPASKRLPMIAEQFEQGEKVFTLEHEVQTAGGKKKWVQTTVTPLFDEAGKLNKLVAVESDITELREEKTRSDQLLLNIMPFEIAEQLKKKGTAKSKKYKAVTVMFADFANFTGMTKVMTVNELIDELNLYVRNFDEIIGRHYIEKIKTIGDAYMCAGGLPLKNKSNPFDVTLASLEIQKFISGMAERNQKQNKRIWQLRMGIHTGEVMAGVIGSKRFAYDIWGSTVNIASKMEESSQVGRINISGDTYQYIRDYFDTTYRGKVRIKNTPDVIDMYFVNRLKPEYSEDAEGIYPNKAFLKVLSQY
;
A
#
# COMPACT_ATOMS: atom_id res chain seq x y z
N MET A 1 43.20 3.02 34.14
CA MET A 1 41.95 3.39 34.83
C MET A 1 42.16 3.20 36.31
N THR A 2 41.64 4.12 37.14
CA THR A 2 41.69 3.97 38.60
C THR A 2 40.63 2.94 38.99
N GLN A 3 41.06 1.91 39.76
CA GLN A 3 40.14 0.85 40.22
C GLN A 3 39.69 1.17 41.66
N ASN A 4 38.39 1.05 41.92
CA ASN A 4 37.82 1.25 43.24
C ASN A 4 37.81 -0.09 44.00
N ILE A 5 38.59 -0.18 45.06
CA ILE A 5 38.69 -1.38 45.88
C ILE A 5 38.07 -1.09 47.24
N LEU A 6 37.06 -1.86 47.62
CA LEU A 6 36.49 -1.79 48.98
C LEU A 6 37.25 -2.77 49.88
N VAL A 7 37.96 -2.22 50.87
CA VAL A 7 38.73 -3.02 51.83
C VAL A 7 37.94 -3.19 53.11
N VAL A 8 37.60 -4.42 53.42
CA VAL A 8 36.88 -4.80 54.65
C VAL A 8 37.86 -5.33 55.66
N ASP A 9 38.18 -4.47 56.62
CA ASP A 9 39.20 -4.72 57.63
C ASP A 9 38.85 -3.93 58.91
N ASP A 10 38.37 -4.60 59.92
CA ASP A 10 37.93 -3.99 61.20
C ASP A 10 39.10 -3.36 61.94
N ALA A 11 40.29 -3.97 61.92
CA ALA A 11 41.47 -3.49 62.62
C ALA A 11 42.22 -2.39 61.86
N GLY A 12 41.97 -2.25 60.50
CA GLY A 12 42.70 -1.32 59.65
C GLY A 12 44.13 -1.74 59.35
N GLU A 13 44.53 -2.97 59.63
CA GLU A 13 45.87 -3.47 59.41
C GLU A 13 46.17 -3.75 57.93
N ILE A 14 45.20 -4.33 57.21
CA ILE A 14 45.31 -4.60 55.78
C ILE A 14 45.33 -3.30 54.96
N ASP A 15 44.47 -2.38 55.32
CA ASP A 15 44.44 -1.05 54.67
C ASP A 15 45.72 -0.32 54.82
N LYS A 16 46.32 -0.31 56.04
CA LYS A 16 47.60 0.29 56.27
C LYS A 16 48.74 -0.37 55.48
N GLN A 17 48.70 -1.69 55.28
CA GLN A 17 49.71 -2.43 54.52
C GLN A 17 49.66 -2.14 53.04
N ILE A 18 48.46 -2.05 52.43
CA ILE A 18 48.29 -1.91 50.98
C ILE A 18 48.25 -0.45 50.52
N ARG A 19 47.77 0.48 51.33
CA ARG A 19 47.61 1.90 50.97
C ARG A 19 48.87 2.58 50.47
N PRO A 20 50.06 2.35 51.04
CA PRO A 20 51.31 2.92 50.53
C PRO A 20 51.69 2.48 49.12
N TYR A 21 51.13 1.32 48.67
CA TYR A 21 51.42 0.71 47.39
C TYR A 21 50.31 0.94 46.35
N ALA A 22 49.26 1.59 46.79
CA ALA A 22 48.06 1.80 45.90
C ALA A 22 48.39 2.61 44.62
N SER A 23 49.41 3.45 44.66
CA SER A 23 49.91 4.23 43.51
C SER A 23 51.08 3.59 42.77
N SER A 24 51.67 2.50 43.29
CA SER A 24 52.91 1.89 42.79
C SER A 24 52.67 0.78 41.73
N PHE A 25 51.46 0.30 41.57
CA PHE A 25 51.10 -0.73 40.59
C PHE A 25 50.57 -0.07 39.29
N ASN A 26 50.59 -0.80 38.18
CA ASN A 26 50.19 -0.35 36.83
C ASN A 26 48.76 0.25 36.69
N GLY A 27 48.03 0.32 37.79
CA GLY A 27 46.75 1.02 37.95
C GLY A 27 46.73 1.68 39.35
N SER A 28 46.27 2.91 39.44
CA SER A 28 46.01 3.53 40.74
C SER A 28 44.78 2.91 41.38
N TRP A 29 44.94 2.38 42.60
CA TRP A 29 43.79 1.91 43.38
C TRP A 29 43.22 3.05 44.23
N ASN A 30 41.92 3.24 44.14
CA ASN A 30 41.15 4.08 45.05
C ASN A 30 40.62 3.18 46.18
N LEU A 31 41.32 3.17 47.31
CA LEU A 31 40.98 2.31 48.43
C LEU A 31 39.96 2.97 49.35
N GLN A 32 38.83 2.34 49.49
CA GLN A 32 37.79 2.72 50.44
C GLN A 32 37.70 1.64 51.54
N ARG A 33 37.55 2.05 52.78
CA ARG A 33 37.47 1.12 53.91
C ARG A 33 36.04 1.00 54.41
N ALA A 34 35.65 -0.21 54.80
CA ALA A 34 34.40 -0.49 55.49
C ALA A 34 34.63 -1.43 56.66
N GLY A 35 33.82 -1.34 57.72
CA GLY A 35 33.72 -2.35 58.76
C GLY A 35 32.91 -3.55 58.24
N GLY A 36 33.07 -4.71 58.90
CA GLY A 36 32.41 -5.93 58.46
C GLY A 36 30.88 -5.86 58.43
N ARG A 37 30.28 -5.05 59.28
CA ARG A 37 28.82 -4.86 59.31
C ARG A 37 28.29 -3.97 58.19
N GLU A 38 29.11 -3.18 57.59
CA GLU A 38 28.73 -2.16 56.59
C GLU A 38 29.01 -2.58 55.15
N ILE A 39 29.55 -3.80 54.91
CA ILE A 39 30.00 -4.27 53.60
C ILE A 39 28.97 -4.07 52.54
N PHE A 40 27.73 -4.59 52.78
CA PHE A 40 26.65 -4.58 51.81
C PHE A 40 26.20 -3.15 51.44
N GLN A 41 25.99 -2.33 52.47
CA GLN A 41 25.57 -0.93 52.26
C GLN A 41 26.68 -0.15 51.53
N LYS A 42 27.92 -0.35 51.94
CA LYS A 42 29.06 0.35 51.33
C LYS A 42 29.31 -0.12 49.89
N ALA A 43 29.13 -1.39 49.61
CA ALA A 43 29.23 -1.92 48.27
C ALA A 43 28.17 -1.31 47.31
N LEU A 44 26.95 -1.06 47.78
CA LEU A 44 25.89 -0.36 47.01
C LEU A 44 26.22 1.13 46.80
N GLU A 45 26.80 1.81 47.81
CA GLU A 45 27.13 3.23 47.69
C GLU A 45 28.33 3.49 46.77
N VAL A 46 29.34 2.62 46.80
CA VAL A 46 30.62 2.84 46.12
C VAL A 46 30.74 2.16 44.78
N ASP A 47 29.95 1.09 44.56
CA ASP A 47 30.06 0.18 43.41
C ASP A 47 31.53 -0.19 43.11
N PRO A 48 32.24 -0.87 44.02
CA PRO A 48 33.66 -1.13 43.91
C PRO A 48 33.95 -2.16 42.84
N ASP A 49 35.06 -1.99 42.08
CA ASP A 49 35.51 -2.97 41.09
C ASP A 49 35.89 -4.33 41.70
N CYS A 50 36.26 -4.35 42.96
CA CYS A 50 36.55 -5.56 43.73
C CYS A 50 36.40 -5.28 45.24
N ILE A 51 35.99 -6.28 46.02
CA ILE A 51 35.94 -6.25 47.48
C ILE A 51 37.08 -7.12 48.00
N LEU A 52 37.93 -6.57 48.88
CA LEU A 52 38.96 -7.29 49.59
C LEU A 52 38.54 -7.49 51.02
N ILE A 53 38.35 -8.74 51.48
CA ILE A 53 37.87 -9.05 52.83
C ILE A 53 38.96 -9.78 53.64
N ASP A 54 39.24 -9.29 54.84
CA ASP A 54 40.03 -10.05 55.80
C ASP A 54 39.15 -11.08 56.53
N ALA A 55 39.45 -12.38 56.35
CA ALA A 55 38.71 -13.44 57.03
C ALA A 55 38.85 -13.41 58.56
N ALA A 56 39.88 -12.77 59.08
CA ALA A 56 40.08 -12.59 60.50
C ALA A 56 39.24 -11.44 61.11
N SER A 57 38.42 -10.75 60.33
CA SER A 57 37.54 -9.69 60.82
C SER A 57 36.52 -10.26 61.82
N ARG A 58 36.46 -9.65 63.00
CA ARG A 58 35.63 -10.15 64.09
C ARG A 58 34.18 -9.70 64.04
N GLU A 59 33.91 -8.63 63.30
CA GLU A 59 32.57 -8.04 63.19
C GLU A 59 31.81 -8.57 61.97
N CYS A 60 32.45 -9.43 61.15
CA CYS A 60 31.88 -9.95 59.93
C CYS A 60 31.90 -11.50 59.90
N ASN A 61 30.78 -12.11 59.73
CA ASN A 61 30.76 -13.45 59.16
C ASN A 61 30.93 -13.33 57.62
N VAL A 62 32.11 -13.67 57.14
CA VAL A 62 32.46 -13.54 55.71
C VAL A 62 31.48 -14.29 54.81
N TRP A 63 31.01 -15.46 55.25
CA TRP A 63 30.04 -16.26 54.50
C TRP A 63 28.71 -15.50 54.32
N ASP A 64 28.16 -14.96 55.45
CA ASP A 64 26.89 -14.24 55.41
C ASP A 64 27.00 -12.96 54.58
N ALA A 65 28.14 -12.26 54.69
CA ALA A 65 28.40 -11.05 53.89
C ALA A 65 28.44 -11.31 52.38
N ILE A 66 29.17 -12.36 51.96
CA ILE A 66 29.28 -12.72 50.56
C ILE A 66 27.93 -13.26 50.07
N SER A 67 27.22 -14.07 50.83
CA SER A 67 25.89 -14.53 50.50
C SER A 67 24.93 -13.38 50.22
N ALA A 68 24.92 -12.38 51.14
CA ALA A 68 24.10 -11.16 50.96
C ALA A 68 24.46 -10.39 49.67
N LEU A 69 25.76 -10.27 49.36
CA LEU A 69 26.22 -9.65 48.11
C LEU A 69 25.75 -10.43 46.87
N ARG A 70 25.66 -11.76 46.89
CA ARG A 70 25.25 -12.62 45.78
C ARG A 70 23.75 -12.63 45.57
N GLU A 71 22.97 -12.37 46.62
CA GLU A 71 21.48 -12.31 46.53
C GLU A 71 20.96 -11.01 45.92
N HIS A 72 21.77 -9.97 45.81
CA HIS A 72 21.32 -8.67 45.34
C HIS A 72 21.88 -8.35 43.94
N ASN A 73 20.98 -7.98 43.02
CA ASN A 73 21.31 -7.76 41.61
C ASN A 73 22.45 -6.76 41.32
N GLN A 74 22.59 -5.71 42.14
CA GLN A 74 23.62 -4.69 41.94
C GLN A 74 24.99 -5.11 42.45
N THR A 75 25.07 -6.05 43.40
CA THR A 75 26.32 -6.46 44.02
C THR A 75 26.77 -7.87 43.67
N GLN A 76 25.90 -8.70 43.08
CA GLN A 76 26.19 -10.11 42.78
C GLN A 76 27.36 -10.30 41.82
N SER A 77 27.62 -9.32 40.93
CA SER A 77 28.71 -9.36 39.96
C SER A 77 30.06 -8.87 40.54
N ILE A 78 30.06 -8.23 41.73
CA ILE A 78 31.28 -7.69 42.31
C ILE A 78 32.20 -8.82 42.77
N PRO A 79 33.44 -8.93 42.26
CA PRO A 79 34.34 -9.97 42.66
C PRO A 79 34.83 -9.72 44.09
N VAL A 80 35.03 -10.80 44.82
CA VAL A 80 35.51 -10.77 46.20
C VAL A 80 36.82 -11.51 46.30
N LEU A 81 37.86 -10.87 46.89
CA LEU A 81 39.10 -11.49 47.23
C LEU A 81 39.17 -11.62 48.76
N ILE A 82 39.31 -12.85 49.25
CA ILE A 82 39.34 -13.13 50.71
C ILE A 82 40.78 -13.41 51.14
N LEU A 83 41.20 -12.79 52.25
CA LEU A 83 42.50 -13.00 52.87
C LEU A 83 42.37 -13.95 54.03
N PHE A 84 43.07 -15.11 53.98
CA PHE A 84 43.06 -16.13 55.00
C PHE A 84 44.42 -16.31 55.63
N ASP A 85 44.41 -16.73 56.91
CA ASP A 85 45.60 -17.29 57.53
C ASP A 85 45.89 -18.71 57.01
N ARG A 86 47.17 -19.07 56.80
CA ARG A 86 47.52 -20.42 56.33
C ARG A 86 47.02 -21.56 57.21
N LYS A 87 46.72 -21.32 58.47
CA LYS A 87 46.17 -22.29 59.38
C LYS A 87 44.71 -22.60 59.16
N GLU A 88 44.01 -21.78 58.33
CA GLU A 88 42.57 -21.88 58.05
C GLU A 88 42.27 -22.53 56.69
N TYR A 89 43.25 -23.24 56.12
CA TYR A 89 43.13 -23.84 54.79
C TYR A 89 41.86 -24.71 54.62
N GLU A 90 41.47 -25.50 55.62
CA GLU A 90 40.31 -26.36 55.58
C GLU A 90 38.98 -25.61 55.58
N THR A 91 38.98 -24.36 56.01
CA THR A 91 37.77 -23.52 56.04
C THR A 91 37.44 -22.86 54.73
N ILE A 92 38.34 -22.96 53.71
CA ILE A 92 38.16 -22.28 52.40
C ILE A 92 37.19 -23.02 51.50
N LEU A 93 37.07 -24.36 51.60
CA LEU A 93 36.26 -25.16 50.71
C LEU A 93 34.81 -24.68 50.52
N PRO A 94 34.06 -24.25 51.54
CA PRO A 94 32.72 -23.69 51.38
C PRO A 94 32.69 -22.44 50.50
N TYR A 95 33.68 -21.57 50.60
CA TYR A 95 33.73 -20.29 49.86
C TYR A 95 33.97 -20.44 48.36
N THR A 96 34.53 -21.57 47.92
CA THR A 96 34.70 -21.87 46.47
C THR A 96 33.37 -22.04 45.74
N ALA A 97 32.28 -22.34 46.48
CA ALA A 97 30.96 -22.45 45.94
C ALA A 97 30.24 -21.11 45.74
N LEU A 98 30.74 -20.02 46.29
CA LEU A 98 30.09 -18.70 46.31
C LEU A 98 30.26 -17.91 44.99
N GLY A 99 30.83 -18.47 43.95
CA GLY A 99 31.01 -17.83 42.65
C GLY A 99 31.72 -16.46 42.70
N ASN A 100 32.45 -16.08 41.68
CA ASN A 100 33.15 -14.79 41.56
C ASN A 100 33.94 -14.39 42.80
N THR A 101 34.57 -15.38 43.49
CA THR A 101 35.32 -15.27 44.71
C THR A 101 36.68 -15.93 44.53
N ASP A 102 37.73 -15.23 44.93
CA ASP A 102 39.11 -15.73 44.95
C ASP A 102 39.69 -15.55 46.38
N PHE A 103 40.83 -16.16 46.64
CA PHE A 103 41.44 -16.11 47.99
C PHE A 103 42.94 -16.03 47.92
N LEU A 104 43.52 -15.40 48.95
CA LEU A 104 44.97 -15.21 49.13
C LEU A 104 45.34 -15.48 50.59
N PHE A 105 46.52 -16.07 50.78
CA PHE A 105 47.02 -16.39 52.13
C PHE A 105 47.95 -15.32 52.69
N LYS A 106 47.82 -15.10 54.00
CA LYS A 106 48.78 -14.29 54.79
C LYS A 106 50.01 -15.13 55.13
N PRO A 107 51.22 -14.51 55.23
CA PRO A 107 51.51 -13.06 55.09
C PRO A 107 51.32 -12.62 53.62
N LEU A 108 50.85 -11.37 53.43
CA LEU A 108 50.53 -10.84 52.14
C LEU A 108 51.76 -10.66 51.26
N ASN A 109 51.74 -11.31 50.09
CA ASN A 109 52.59 -10.97 48.99
C ASN A 109 51.91 -9.88 48.15
N LEU A 110 52.41 -8.64 48.17
CA LEU A 110 51.82 -7.51 47.52
C LEU A 110 51.80 -7.65 46.00
N HIS A 111 52.76 -8.34 45.40
CA HIS A 111 52.75 -8.61 43.95
C HIS A 111 51.64 -9.62 43.57
N GLU A 112 51.47 -10.66 44.36
CA GLU A 112 50.40 -11.63 44.13
C GLU A 112 49.02 -11.00 44.35
N LEU A 113 48.85 -10.18 45.39
CA LEU A 113 47.63 -9.41 45.66
C LEU A 113 47.29 -8.52 44.47
N ALA A 114 48.28 -7.77 43.96
CA ALA A 114 48.07 -6.89 42.82
C ALA A 114 47.61 -7.63 41.54
N ILE A 115 48.28 -8.75 41.23
CA ILE A 115 47.94 -9.57 40.08
C ILE A 115 46.49 -10.10 40.17
N ARG A 116 46.09 -10.58 41.36
CA ARG A 116 44.73 -11.12 41.59
C ARG A 116 43.68 -10.03 41.54
N LEU A 117 43.89 -8.90 42.21
CA LEU A 117 42.96 -7.75 42.13
C LEU A 117 42.80 -7.25 40.71
N GLU A 118 43.91 -7.10 39.96
CA GLU A 118 43.87 -6.67 38.57
C GLU A 118 43.09 -7.66 37.68
N ALA A 119 43.30 -8.97 37.87
CA ALA A 119 42.58 -10.01 37.14
C ALA A 119 41.07 -9.96 37.44
N LEU A 120 40.69 -9.84 38.71
CA LEU A 120 39.29 -9.78 39.13
C LEU A 120 38.59 -8.53 38.60
N CYS A 121 39.23 -7.36 38.68
CA CYS A 121 38.68 -6.10 38.15
C CYS A 121 38.55 -6.15 36.61
N LYS A 122 39.53 -6.69 35.88
CA LYS A 122 39.44 -6.88 34.42
C LYS A 122 38.32 -7.82 34.02
N ASN A 123 38.15 -8.94 34.73
CA ASN A 123 37.06 -9.89 34.45
C ASN A 123 35.68 -9.23 34.65
N ARG A 124 35.51 -8.45 35.73
CA ARG A 124 34.27 -7.71 35.97
C ARG A 124 34.00 -6.73 34.83
N ALA A 125 34.96 -5.89 34.46
CA ALA A 125 34.81 -4.92 33.38
C ALA A 125 34.46 -5.60 32.03
N TYR A 126 35.04 -6.75 31.75
CA TYR A 126 34.74 -7.57 30.56
C TYR A 126 33.32 -8.10 30.57
N LEU A 127 32.88 -8.69 31.67
CA LEU A 127 31.51 -9.21 31.82
C LEU A 127 30.45 -8.11 31.71
N GLU A 128 30.73 -6.95 32.34
CA GLU A 128 29.82 -5.79 32.23
C GLU A 128 29.74 -5.25 30.77
N SER A 129 30.90 -5.21 30.08
CA SER A 129 30.87 -4.79 28.66
C SER A 129 30.07 -5.74 27.79
N LEU A 130 30.20 -7.05 28.03
CA LEU A 130 29.47 -8.08 27.30
C LEU A 130 27.96 -8.01 27.61
N SER A 131 27.59 -7.77 28.87
CA SER A 131 26.20 -7.59 29.27
C SER A 131 25.58 -6.38 28.57
N ARG A 132 26.28 -5.23 28.58
CA ARG A 132 25.78 -4.02 27.88
C ARG A 132 25.64 -4.22 26.38
N GLU A 133 26.57 -4.94 25.76
CA GLU A 133 26.46 -5.25 24.32
C GLU A 133 25.29 -6.18 24.01
N ASN A 134 25.06 -7.19 24.85
CA ASN A 134 23.88 -8.04 24.75
C ASN A 134 22.56 -7.27 24.91
N GLU A 135 22.47 -6.40 25.92
CA GLU A 135 21.30 -5.55 26.12
C GLU A 135 21.06 -4.67 24.88
N ARG A 136 22.10 -4.06 24.35
CA ARG A 136 22.02 -3.24 23.14
C ARG A 136 21.52 -4.04 21.93
N LEU A 137 22.03 -5.25 21.74
CA LEU A 137 21.58 -6.14 20.65
C LEU A 137 20.10 -6.53 20.82
N HIS A 138 19.69 -6.84 22.05
CA HIS A 138 18.29 -7.11 22.36
C HIS A 138 17.38 -5.91 22.07
N ASP A 139 17.81 -4.70 22.45
CA ASP A 139 17.03 -3.49 22.19
C ASP A 139 16.91 -3.21 20.68
N LEU A 140 17.98 -3.38 19.90
CA LEU A 140 17.93 -3.24 18.45
C LEU A 140 16.96 -4.27 17.81
N THR A 141 16.98 -5.51 18.28
CA THR A 141 16.04 -6.54 17.81
C THR A 141 14.60 -6.17 18.15
N ARG A 142 14.33 -5.67 19.37
CA ARG A 142 12.99 -5.20 19.76
C ARG A 142 12.50 -4.04 18.90
N VAL A 143 13.39 -3.09 18.54
CA VAL A 143 13.05 -1.99 17.63
C VAL A 143 12.68 -2.56 16.24
N ALA A 144 13.48 -3.47 15.70
CA ALA A 144 13.18 -4.11 14.42
C ALA A 144 11.84 -4.87 14.46
N ASP A 145 11.55 -5.59 15.56
CA ASP A 145 10.31 -6.34 15.76
C ASP A 145 9.07 -5.45 15.96
N SER A 146 9.26 -4.19 16.37
CA SER A 146 8.15 -3.26 16.56
C SER A 146 7.61 -2.65 15.27
N THR A 147 8.31 -2.81 14.14
CA THR A 147 7.87 -2.31 12.84
C THR A 147 6.85 -3.23 12.20
N ALA A 148 5.82 -2.66 11.55
CA ALA A 148 4.86 -3.42 10.75
C ALA A 148 5.46 -3.92 9.42
N ASN A 149 6.60 -3.36 9.00
CA ASN A 149 7.31 -3.80 7.80
C ASN A 149 8.10 -5.08 8.07
N ALA A 150 8.09 -5.99 7.13
CA ALA A 150 9.01 -7.13 7.17
C ALA A 150 10.43 -6.65 6.85
N LEU A 151 11.36 -6.97 7.74
CA LEU A 151 12.79 -6.81 7.53
C LEU A 151 13.36 -8.22 7.33
N VAL A 152 13.97 -8.45 6.17
CA VAL A 152 14.53 -9.75 5.80
C VAL A 152 16.00 -9.57 5.45
N VAL A 153 16.87 -10.34 6.10
CA VAL A 153 18.31 -10.39 5.78
C VAL A 153 18.58 -11.70 5.05
N LEU A 154 19.22 -11.61 3.91
CA LEU A 154 19.50 -12.78 3.07
C LEU A 154 20.90 -12.71 2.45
N TYR A 155 21.42 -13.86 2.08
CA TYR A 155 22.65 -14.00 1.31
C TYR A 155 22.40 -13.69 -0.17
N PRO A 156 23.45 -13.40 -0.95
CA PRO A 156 23.33 -13.10 -2.39
C PRO A 156 22.70 -14.22 -3.22
N ASP A 157 22.74 -15.46 -2.74
CA ASP A 157 22.11 -16.62 -3.36
C ASP A 157 20.61 -16.77 -3.04
N GLY A 158 20.07 -15.91 -2.16
CA GLY A 158 18.66 -15.90 -1.77
C GLY A 158 18.33 -16.69 -0.52
N GLN A 159 19.30 -17.32 0.13
CA GLN A 159 19.07 -17.97 1.43
C GLN A 159 18.78 -16.87 2.48
N ILE A 160 17.66 -16.99 3.16
CA ILE A 160 17.28 -16.04 4.21
C ILE A 160 18.00 -16.43 5.50
N GLU A 161 18.68 -15.45 6.10
CA GLU A 161 19.38 -15.60 7.37
C GLU A 161 18.49 -15.23 8.55
N TRP A 162 17.70 -14.18 8.39
CA TRP A 162 16.90 -13.65 9.50
C TRP A 162 15.72 -12.80 8.99
N SER A 163 14.64 -12.79 9.76
CA SER A 163 13.56 -11.83 9.61
C SER A 163 13.03 -11.36 10.97
N ASN A 164 12.41 -10.18 10.98
CA ASN A 164 11.72 -9.64 12.15
C ASN A 164 10.26 -10.13 12.24
N LYS A 165 9.56 -9.77 13.34
CA LYS A 165 8.13 -10.06 13.50
C LYS A 165 7.21 -9.40 12.45
N GLY A 166 7.65 -8.32 11.80
CA GLY A 166 6.93 -7.73 10.68
C GLY A 166 6.70 -8.71 9.54
N PHE A 167 7.60 -9.67 9.32
CA PHE A 167 7.40 -10.76 8.38
C PHE A 167 6.16 -11.58 8.72
N GLU A 168 6.00 -11.99 9.98
CA GLU A 168 4.81 -12.75 10.41
C GLU A 168 3.51 -11.96 10.21
N MET A 169 3.54 -10.64 10.39
CA MET A 169 2.37 -9.79 10.18
C MET A 169 1.96 -9.72 8.70
N ILE A 170 2.92 -9.69 7.80
CA ILE A 170 2.65 -9.65 6.36
C ILE A 170 2.27 -11.03 5.84
N TYR A 171 3.05 -12.08 6.18
CA TYR A 171 2.93 -13.41 5.61
C TYR A 171 2.02 -14.36 6.39
N GLY A 172 1.70 -14.01 7.66
CA GLY A 172 0.74 -14.75 8.49
C GLY A 172 1.31 -15.98 9.18
N SER A 173 2.63 -16.20 9.15
CA SER A 173 3.34 -17.25 9.90
C SER A 173 4.81 -16.86 10.12
N PRO A 174 5.50 -17.45 11.12
CA PRO A 174 6.94 -17.35 11.26
C PRO A 174 7.69 -17.76 10.00
N LEU A 175 8.90 -17.21 9.82
CA LEU A 175 9.71 -17.45 8.62
C LEU A 175 9.90 -18.93 8.30
N ASP A 176 10.31 -19.74 9.27
CA ASP A 176 10.61 -21.18 9.06
C ASP A 176 9.37 -21.94 8.60
N ASP A 177 8.22 -21.69 9.21
CA ASP A 177 6.97 -22.32 8.84
C ASP A 177 6.52 -21.88 7.45
N TYR A 178 6.70 -20.60 7.12
CA TYR A 178 6.38 -20.05 5.81
C TYR A 178 7.25 -20.68 4.71
N LEU A 179 8.57 -20.77 4.91
CA LEU A 179 9.51 -21.35 3.94
C LEU A 179 9.29 -22.84 3.72
N ASN A 180 8.82 -23.57 4.74
CA ASN A 180 8.43 -24.98 4.60
C ASN A 180 7.19 -25.17 3.72
N GLN A 181 6.29 -24.21 3.69
CA GLN A 181 5.02 -24.27 2.96
C GLN A 181 5.08 -23.56 1.60
N PHE A 182 5.79 -22.45 1.50
CA PHE A 182 5.88 -21.59 0.32
C PHE A 182 7.32 -21.16 0.08
N SER A 183 7.71 -21.05 -1.20
CA SER A 183 8.93 -20.34 -1.57
C SER A 183 8.62 -18.88 -1.83
N HIS A 184 9.38 -17.98 -1.22
CA HIS A 184 9.27 -16.55 -1.56
C HIS A 184 9.91 -16.33 -2.95
N GLU A 185 9.09 -15.96 -3.94
CA GLU A 185 9.51 -15.94 -5.35
C GLU A 185 10.75 -15.06 -5.62
N ILE A 186 10.88 -13.93 -4.90
CA ILE A 186 12.00 -12.99 -5.08
C ILE A 186 13.30 -13.52 -4.48
N PHE A 187 13.20 -14.16 -3.31
CA PHE A 187 14.36 -14.62 -2.53
C PHE A 187 14.64 -16.11 -2.71
N SER A 188 13.83 -16.83 -3.51
CA SER A 188 14.14 -18.21 -3.86
C SER A 188 15.47 -18.27 -4.62
N PRO A 189 16.37 -19.20 -4.29
CA PRO A 189 17.60 -19.43 -5.05
C PRO A 189 17.35 -19.73 -6.54
N ALA A 190 16.16 -20.23 -6.88
CA ALA A 190 15.71 -20.45 -8.26
C ALA A 190 15.12 -19.20 -8.94
N SER A 191 14.96 -18.08 -8.22
CA SER A 191 14.41 -16.85 -8.78
C SER A 191 15.36 -16.24 -9.82
N LYS A 192 14.82 -15.93 -11.00
CA LYS A 192 15.55 -15.20 -12.05
C LYS A 192 15.82 -13.73 -11.69
N ARG A 193 15.11 -13.18 -10.71
CA ARG A 193 15.21 -11.78 -10.29
C ARG A 193 16.40 -11.52 -9.39
N LEU A 194 16.74 -12.48 -8.54
CA LEU A 194 17.83 -12.33 -7.58
C LEU A 194 19.20 -12.08 -8.23
N PRO A 195 19.64 -12.88 -9.23
CA PRO A 195 20.87 -12.62 -9.95
C PRO A 195 20.89 -11.25 -10.65
N MET A 196 19.77 -10.83 -11.22
CA MET A 196 19.63 -9.52 -11.84
C MET A 196 19.79 -8.38 -10.81
N ILE A 197 19.21 -8.52 -9.63
CA ILE A 197 19.33 -7.54 -8.52
C ILE A 197 20.80 -7.48 -8.06
N ALA A 198 21.45 -8.62 -7.88
CA ALA A 198 22.86 -8.70 -7.49
C ALA A 198 23.78 -8.02 -8.53
N GLU A 199 23.57 -8.29 -9.80
CA GLU A 199 24.32 -7.67 -10.90
C GLU A 199 24.16 -6.14 -10.93
N GLN A 200 22.95 -5.62 -10.70
CA GLN A 200 22.72 -4.16 -10.63
C GLN A 200 23.47 -3.52 -9.48
N PHE A 201 23.56 -4.20 -8.33
CA PHE A 201 24.34 -3.70 -7.19
C PHE A 201 25.85 -3.71 -7.46
N GLU A 202 26.38 -4.71 -8.17
CA GLU A 202 27.76 -4.74 -8.62
C GLU A 202 28.06 -3.63 -9.65
N GLN A 203 27.06 -3.18 -10.42
CA GLN A 203 27.16 -2.03 -11.33
C GLN A 203 27.05 -0.66 -10.63
N GLY A 204 26.86 -0.64 -9.30
CA GLY A 204 26.87 0.56 -8.47
C GLY A 204 25.49 1.12 -8.11
N GLU A 205 24.40 0.42 -8.41
CA GLU A 205 23.09 0.76 -7.87
C GLU A 205 23.08 0.62 -6.34
N LYS A 206 22.35 1.49 -5.65
CA LYS A 206 22.31 1.50 -4.19
C LYS A 206 21.08 0.86 -3.60
N VAL A 207 19.98 0.87 -4.34
CA VAL A 207 18.66 0.42 -3.89
C VAL A 207 17.89 -0.13 -5.08
N PHE A 208 17.22 -1.25 -4.88
CA PHE A 208 16.29 -1.83 -5.85
C PHE A 208 14.90 -1.91 -5.23
N THR A 209 13.88 -1.40 -5.91
CA THR A 209 12.49 -1.42 -5.41
C THR A 209 11.58 -2.04 -6.44
N LEU A 210 10.69 -2.94 -5.98
CA LEU A 210 9.66 -3.56 -6.82
C LEU A 210 8.37 -3.76 -6.03
N GLU A 211 7.26 -3.82 -6.77
CA GLU A 211 5.95 -4.19 -6.24
C GLU A 211 5.54 -5.54 -6.83
N HIS A 212 5.08 -6.46 -5.99
CA HIS A 212 4.64 -7.79 -6.42
C HIS A 212 3.57 -8.36 -5.50
N GLU A 213 2.86 -9.36 -6.00
CA GLU A 213 1.86 -10.09 -5.24
C GLU A 213 2.53 -11.25 -4.49
N VAL A 214 2.19 -11.41 -3.22
CA VAL A 214 2.61 -12.53 -2.38
C VAL A 214 1.39 -13.28 -1.84
N GLN A 215 1.59 -14.56 -1.52
CA GLN A 215 0.57 -15.37 -0.88
C GLN A 215 0.91 -15.53 0.61
N THR A 216 -0.07 -15.28 1.49
CA THR A 216 0.10 -15.51 2.93
C THR A 216 -0.08 -16.99 3.27
N ALA A 217 0.36 -17.42 4.44
CA ALA A 217 0.17 -18.79 4.95
C ALA A 217 -1.31 -19.21 4.97
N GLY A 218 -2.23 -18.28 5.17
CA GLY A 218 -3.67 -18.49 5.09
C GLY A 218 -4.25 -18.50 3.67
N GLY A 219 -3.43 -18.45 2.62
CA GLY A 219 -3.86 -18.44 1.22
C GLY A 219 -4.36 -17.09 0.70
N LYS A 220 -4.37 -16.05 1.51
CA LYS A 220 -4.76 -14.70 1.09
C LYS A 220 -3.63 -14.06 0.27
N LYS A 221 -3.99 -13.37 -0.81
CA LYS A 221 -3.04 -12.60 -1.62
C LYS A 221 -2.89 -11.18 -1.05
N LYS A 222 -1.67 -10.70 -1.02
CA LYS A 222 -1.31 -9.33 -0.63
C LYS A 222 -0.37 -8.71 -1.65
N TRP A 223 -0.46 -7.40 -1.81
CA TRP A 223 0.53 -6.63 -2.57
C TRP A 223 1.61 -6.11 -1.63
N VAL A 224 2.85 -6.40 -1.96
CA VAL A 224 4.02 -6.00 -1.18
C VAL A 224 4.94 -5.13 -2.03
N GLN A 225 5.41 -4.03 -1.45
CA GLN A 225 6.52 -3.25 -1.99
C GLN A 225 7.79 -3.70 -1.28
N THR A 226 8.72 -4.28 -2.01
CA THR A 226 10.02 -4.73 -1.51
C THR A 226 11.11 -3.77 -1.95
N THR A 227 11.86 -3.24 -0.99
CA THR A 227 13.05 -2.43 -1.22
C THR A 227 14.27 -3.21 -0.76
N VAL A 228 15.17 -3.53 -1.68
CA VAL A 228 16.40 -4.30 -1.41
C VAL A 228 17.60 -3.37 -1.41
N THR A 229 18.44 -3.50 -0.39
CA THR A 229 19.68 -2.74 -0.22
C THR A 229 20.85 -3.71 -0.03
N PRO A 230 21.99 -3.53 -0.74
CA PRO A 230 23.16 -4.38 -0.59
C PRO A 230 24.00 -4.01 0.64
N LEU A 231 24.57 -5.01 1.29
CA LEU A 231 25.62 -4.86 2.30
C LEU A 231 26.90 -5.47 1.75
N PHE A 232 27.95 -4.67 1.68
CA PHE A 232 29.27 -5.09 1.22
C PHE A 232 30.20 -5.38 2.41
N ASP A 233 31.10 -6.32 2.24
CA ASP A 233 32.18 -6.58 3.20
C ASP A 233 33.30 -5.52 3.10
N GLU A 234 34.32 -5.65 3.96
CA GLU A 234 35.48 -4.72 3.97
C GLU A 234 36.30 -4.77 2.66
N ALA A 235 36.18 -5.84 1.88
CA ALA A 235 36.83 -5.99 0.58
C ALA A 235 36.00 -5.42 -0.58
N GLY A 236 34.80 -4.87 -0.30
CA GLY A 236 33.89 -4.33 -1.30
C GLY A 236 33.09 -5.39 -2.07
N LYS A 237 33.05 -6.64 -1.60
CA LYS A 237 32.25 -7.71 -2.19
C LYS A 237 30.86 -7.75 -1.55
N LEU A 238 29.85 -8.01 -2.35
CA LEU A 238 28.48 -8.20 -1.87
C LEU A 238 28.42 -9.35 -0.88
N ASN A 239 28.08 -9.06 0.37
CA ASN A 239 28.03 -9.99 1.49
C ASN A 239 26.60 -10.43 1.80
N LYS A 240 25.69 -9.46 1.93
CA LYS A 240 24.27 -9.69 2.25
C LYS A 240 23.37 -8.71 1.52
N LEU A 241 22.09 -9.03 1.48
CA LEU A 241 21.01 -8.16 1.04
C LEU A 241 20.06 -7.91 2.20
N VAL A 242 19.61 -6.70 2.35
CA VAL A 242 18.55 -6.34 3.30
C VAL A 242 17.32 -5.95 2.50
N ALA A 243 16.24 -6.69 2.67
CA ALA A 243 14.96 -6.39 2.09
C ALA A 243 14.01 -5.80 3.15
N VAL A 244 13.41 -4.68 2.83
CA VAL A 244 12.33 -4.06 3.60
C VAL A 244 11.06 -4.22 2.80
N GLU A 245 10.06 -4.87 3.38
CA GLU A 245 8.79 -5.15 2.72
C GLU A 245 7.64 -4.46 3.46
N SER A 246 6.84 -3.75 2.69
CA SER A 246 5.66 -3.05 3.18
C SER A 246 4.40 -3.59 2.51
N ASP A 247 3.37 -3.90 3.28
CA ASP A 247 2.04 -4.25 2.76
C ASP A 247 1.39 -3.01 2.16
N ILE A 248 1.21 -3.01 0.85
CA ILE A 248 0.59 -1.92 0.08
C ILE A 248 -0.79 -2.30 -0.46
N THR A 249 -1.39 -3.39 0.06
CA THR A 249 -2.67 -3.93 -0.44
C THR A 249 -3.77 -2.89 -0.33
N GLU A 250 -3.97 -2.33 0.85
CA GLU A 250 -5.00 -1.31 1.10
C GLU A 250 -4.79 -0.06 0.23
N LEU A 251 -3.55 0.42 0.16
CA LEU A 251 -3.19 1.57 -0.67
C LEU A 251 -3.51 1.34 -2.16
N ARG A 252 -3.23 0.14 -2.67
CA ARG A 252 -3.57 -0.24 -4.05
C ARG A 252 -5.07 -0.39 -4.28
N GLU A 253 -5.79 -1.00 -3.33
CA GLU A 253 -7.24 -1.13 -3.39
C GLU A 253 -7.92 0.25 -3.38
N GLU A 254 -7.50 1.14 -2.49
CA GLU A 254 -7.99 2.53 -2.45
C GLU A 254 -7.69 3.29 -3.74
N LYS A 255 -6.47 3.18 -4.26
CA LYS A 255 -6.08 3.80 -5.53
C LYS A 255 -6.95 3.26 -6.68
N THR A 256 -7.11 1.95 -6.77
CA THR A 256 -7.93 1.31 -7.81
C THR A 256 -9.39 1.75 -7.69
N ARG A 257 -9.92 1.79 -6.48
CA ARG A 257 -11.30 2.26 -6.22
C ARG A 257 -11.47 3.73 -6.59
N SER A 258 -10.51 4.57 -6.21
CA SER A 258 -10.51 6.00 -6.60
C SER A 258 -10.46 6.17 -8.11
N ASP A 259 -9.62 5.38 -8.80
CA ASP A 259 -9.51 5.41 -10.25
C ASP A 259 -10.80 4.97 -10.93
N GLN A 260 -11.43 3.89 -10.45
CA GLN A 260 -12.73 3.44 -10.97
C GLN A 260 -13.83 4.49 -10.76
N LEU A 261 -13.89 5.10 -9.58
CA LEU A 261 -14.88 6.17 -9.31
C LEU A 261 -14.70 7.36 -10.27
N LEU A 262 -13.47 7.75 -10.57
CA LEU A 262 -13.20 8.82 -11.53
C LEU A 262 -13.60 8.43 -12.95
N LEU A 263 -13.35 7.19 -13.37
CA LEU A 263 -13.75 6.66 -14.68
C LEU A 263 -15.26 6.52 -14.85
N ASN A 264 -16.00 6.35 -13.75
CA ASN A 264 -17.46 6.36 -13.79
C ASN A 264 -18.06 7.76 -14.00
N ILE A 265 -17.26 8.82 -13.80
CA ILE A 265 -17.72 10.22 -13.91
C ILE A 265 -17.29 10.85 -15.23
N MET A 266 -16.17 10.40 -15.82
CA MET A 266 -15.61 11.02 -17.02
C MET A 266 -14.79 10.02 -17.85
N PRO A 267 -14.62 10.27 -19.17
CA PRO A 267 -13.83 9.41 -20.05
C PRO A 267 -12.38 9.26 -19.59
N PHE A 268 -11.78 8.09 -19.89
CA PHE A 268 -10.43 7.71 -19.47
C PHE A 268 -9.37 8.77 -19.81
N GLU A 269 -9.36 9.28 -21.05
CA GLU A 269 -8.36 10.26 -21.51
C GLU A 269 -8.45 11.58 -20.75
N ILE A 270 -9.65 11.96 -20.34
CA ILE A 270 -9.91 13.18 -19.58
C ILE A 270 -9.49 12.98 -18.13
N ALA A 271 -9.84 11.85 -17.53
CA ALA A 271 -9.43 11.47 -16.19
C ALA A 271 -7.90 11.47 -16.04
N GLU A 272 -7.18 10.90 -17.02
CA GLU A 272 -5.72 10.89 -17.05
C GLU A 272 -5.09 12.30 -17.17
N GLN A 273 -5.70 13.20 -17.96
CA GLN A 273 -5.24 14.58 -18.04
C GLN A 273 -5.42 15.32 -16.70
N LEU A 274 -6.56 15.12 -16.04
CA LEU A 274 -6.84 15.72 -14.73
C LEU A 274 -5.90 15.20 -13.66
N LYS A 275 -5.65 13.89 -13.60
CA LYS A 275 -4.68 13.28 -12.67
C LYS A 275 -3.27 13.83 -12.85
N LYS A 276 -2.80 13.95 -14.09
CA LYS A 276 -1.41 14.37 -14.39
C LYS A 276 -1.20 15.88 -14.29
N LYS A 277 -2.21 16.70 -14.62
CA LYS A 277 -2.06 18.16 -14.82
C LYS A 277 -2.99 19.01 -13.99
N GLY A 278 -3.94 18.40 -13.26
CA GLY A 278 -5.01 19.13 -12.56
C GLY A 278 -6.03 19.84 -13.48
N THR A 279 -5.83 19.78 -14.79
CA THR A 279 -6.68 20.43 -15.80
C THR A 279 -6.79 19.56 -17.06
N ALA A 280 -7.93 19.64 -17.75
CA ALA A 280 -8.12 19.02 -19.06
C ALA A 280 -8.36 20.13 -20.12
N LYS A 281 -7.67 20.03 -21.27
CA LYS A 281 -7.82 21.01 -22.34
C LYS A 281 -9.08 20.73 -23.14
N SER A 282 -9.86 21.79 -23.43
CA SER A 282 -10.97 21.70 -24.37
C SER A 282 -10.45 21.39 -25.78
N LYS A 283 -11.18 20.55 -26.52
CA LYS A 283 -10.79 20.06 -27.84
C LYS A 283 -11.94 20.20 -28.82
N LYS A 284 -11.62 20.66 -30.04
CA LYS A 284 -12.55 20.78 -31.15
C LYS A 284 -12.61 19.47 -31.91
N TYR A 285 -13.84 19.00 -32.19
CA TYR A 285 -14.13 17.84 -32.99
C TYR A 285 -14.97 18.25 -34.20
N LYS A 286 -14.57 17.84 -35.40
CA LYS A 286 -15.20 18.28 -36.66
C LYS A 286 -16.48 17.53 -37.01
N ALA A 287 -16.57 16.27 -36.60
CA ALA A 287 -17.71 15.41 -36.90
C ALA A 287 -18.02 14.52 -35.70
N VAL A 288 -19.02 14.93 -34.93
CA VAL A 288 -19.55 14.23 -33.77
C VAL A 288 -21.03 14.04 -33.97
N THR A 289 -21.52 12.85 -33.74
CA THR A 289 -22.95 12.56 -33.82
C THR A 289 -23.54 12.59 -32.42
N VAL A 290 -24.40 13.56 -32.16
CA VAL A 290 -25.08 13.76 -30.88
C VAL A 290 -26.49 13.20 -30.96
N MET A 291 -26.87 12.44 -29.94
CA MET A 291 -28.24 11.92 -29.77
C MET A 291 -28.87 12.48 -28.48
N PHE A 292 -30.08 12.93 -28.59
CA PHE A 292 -31.02 13.15 -27.48
C PHE A 292 -32.12 12.11 -27.52
N ALA A 293 -32.47 11.56 -26.36
CA ALA A 293 -33.60 10.67 -26.19
C ALA A 293 -34.42 11.13 -24.98
N ASP A 294 -35.70 11.45 -25.15
CA ASP A 294 -36.55 12.04 -24.12
C ASP A 294 -37.81 11.22 -23.92
N PHE A 295 -38.26 11.05 -22.68
CA PHE A 295 -39.46 10.30 -22.37
C PHE A 295 -40.72 11.09 -22.66
N ALA A 296 -41.58 10.57 -23.49
CA ALA A 296 -42.87 11.20 -23.82
C ALA A 296 -43.77 11.25 -22.60
N ASN A 297 -44.39 12.39 -22.34
CA ASN A 297 -45.33 12.64 -21.24
C ASN A 297 -44.71 12.42 -19.81
N PHE A 298 -43.43 12.64 -19.63
CA PHE A 298 -42.78 12.49 -18.36
C PHE A 298 -43.43 13.31 -17.21
N THR A 299 -43.77 14.56 -17.48
CA THR A 299 -44.48 15.44 -16.52
C THR A 299 -45.85 14.84 -16.08
N GLY A 300 -46.52 14.12 -16.94
CA GLY A 300 -47.76 13.38 -16.57
C GLY A 300 -47.46 12.20 -15.64
N MET A 301 -46.35 11.51 -15.89
CA MET A 301 -45.91 10.36 -15.08
C MET A 301 -45.48 10.78 -13.66
N THR A 302 -44.78 11.88 -13.50
CA THR A 302 -44.32 12.38 -12.19
C THR A 302 -45.50 12.73 -11.24
N LYS A 303 -46.72 13.02 -11.79
CA LYS A 303 -47.88 13.33 -10.96
C LYS A 303 -48.51 12.10 -10.32
N VAL A 304 -48.25 10.91 -10.85
CA VAL A 304 -48.92 9.66 -10.44
C VAL A 304 -47.98 8.60 -9.90
N MET A 305 -46.69 8.93 -9.77
CA MET A 305 -45.64 8.07 -9.19
C MET A 305 -45.10 8.68 -7.92
N THR A 306 -44.64 7.83 -7.00
CA THR A 306 -43.79 8.27 -5.93
C THR A 306 -42.40 8.61 -6.49
N VAL A 307 -41.64 9.44 -5.78
CA VAL A 307 -40.28 9.83 -6.20
C VAL A 307 -39.35 8.62 -6.31
N ASN A 308 -39.47 7.66 -5.41
CA ASN A 308 -38.66 6.45 -5.43
C ASN A 308 -38.98 5.57 -6.63
N GLU A 309 -40.27 5.30 -6.91
CA GLU A 309 -40.69 4.53 -8.10
C GLU A 309 -40.18 5.19 -9.38
N LEU A 310 -40.26 6.52 -9.49
CA LEU A 310 -39.79 7.26 -10.64
C LEU A 310 -38.27 7.09 -10.83
N ILE A 311 -37.50 7.24 -9.78
CA ILE A 311 -36.03 7.09 -9.82
C ILE A 311 -35.64 5.66 -10.17
N ASP A 312 -36.30 4.65 -9.59
CA ASP A 312 -36.02 3.25 -9.87
C ASP A 312 -36.31 2.89 -11.32
N GLU A 313 -37.44 3.35 -11.85
CA GLU A 313 -37.78 3.13 -13.26
C GLU A 313 -36.79 3.87 -14.19
N LEU A 314 -36.49 5.15 -13.95
CA LEU A 314 -35.51 5.87 -14.75
C LEU A 314 -34.14 5.18 -14.73
N ASN A 315 -33.68 4.73 -13.57
CA ASN A 315 -32.43 3.99 -13.44
C ASN A 315 -32.43 2.70 -14.27
N LEU A 316 -33.56 1.98 -14.31
CA LEU A 316 -33.70 0.79 -15.13
C LEU A 316 -33.47 1.08 -16.62
N TYR A 317 -34.14 2.12 -17.14
CA TYR A 317 -34.01 2.51 -18.54
C TYR A 317 -32.65 3.04 -18.87
N VAL A 318 -32.10 3.96 -18.04
CA VAL A 318 -30.81 4.59 -18.26
C VAL A 318 -29.68 3.56 -18.23
N ARG A 319 -29.69 2.60 -17.30
CA ARG A 319 -28.68 1.51 -17.27
C ARG A 319 -28.70 0.68 -18.58
N ASN A 320 -29.88 0.35 -19.10
CA ASN A 320 -29.95 -0.36 -20.38
C ASN A 320 -29.44 0.50 -21.54
N PHE A 321 -29.70 1.81 -21.52
CA PHE A 321 -29.15 2.72 -22.54
C PHE A 321 -27.64 2.78 -22.43
N ASP A 322 -27.08 2.88 -21.21
CA ASP A 322 -25.63 2.86 -20.96
C ASP A 322 -24.98 1.57 -21.48
N GLU A 323 -25.64 0.40 -21.29
CA GLU A 323 -25.17 -0.87 -21.84
C GLU A 323 -25.22 -0.93 -23.38
N ILE A 324 -26.28 -0.39 -23.98
CA ILE A 324 -26.42 -0.36 -25.45
C ILE A 324 -25.33 0.55 -26.04
N ILE A 325 -25.20 1.80 -25.58
CA ILE A 325 -24.22 2.74 -26.15
C ILE A 325 -22.78 2.28 -25.92
N GLY A 326 -22.51 1.58 -24.81
CA GLY A 326 -21.18 1.03 -24.51
C GLY A 326 -20.71 0.00 -25.55
N ARG A 327 -21.63 -0.72 -26.23
CA ARG A 327 -21.30 -1.64 -27.32
C ARG A 327 -20.98 -0.94 -28.63
N HIS A 328 -21.34 0.33 -28.78
CA HIS A 328 -21.25 1.11 -30.02
C HIS A 328 -20.21 2.24 -29.97
N TYR A 329 -19.25 2.20 -29.02
CA TYR A 329 -18.23 3.26 -28.88
C TYR A 329 -18.79 4.69 -28.74
N ILE A 330 -19.94 4.80 -28.05
CA ILE A 330 -20.63 6.06 -27.81
C ILE A 330 -20.41 6.48 -26.36
N GLU A 331 -20.12 7.75 -26.14
CA GLU A 331 -19.94 8.32 -24.81
C GLU A 331 -21.23 8.91 -24.28
N LYS A 332 -21.63 8.52 -23.06
CA LYS A 332 -22.70 9.21 -22.33
C LYS A 332 -22.17 10.57 -21.89
N ILE A 333 -22.89 11.61 -22.23
CA ILE A 333 -22.52 12.98 -21.81
C ILE A 333 -23.20 13.31 -20.48
N LYS A 334 -24.52 13.24 -20.42
CA LYS A 334 -25.31 13.55 -19.23
C LYS A 334 -26.78 13.16 -19.40
N THR A 335 -27.51 13.20 -18.29
CA THR A 335 -28.98 13.28 -18.31
C THR A 335 -29.41 14.72 -17.99
N ILE A 336 -30.45 15.22 -18.62
CA ILE A 336 -31.03 16.56 -18.40
C ILE A 336 -32.49 16.35 -18.05
N GLY A 337 -32.79 16.24 -16.75
CA GLY A 337 -34.11 15.78 -16.30
C GLY A 337 -34.33 14.33 -16.73
N ASP A 338 -35.31 14.10 -17.61
CA ASP A 338 -35.66 12.82 -18.23
C ASP A 338 -34.99 12.60 -19.59
N ALA A 339 -34.34 13.60 -20.15
CA ALA A 339 -33.63 13.49 -21.40
C ALA A 339 -32.24 12.83 -21.21
N TYR A 340 -31.94 11.83 -22.03
CA TYR A 340 -30.66 11.16 -22.12
C TYR A 340 -29.85 11.72 -23.28
N MET A 341 -28.62 12.18 -23.02
CA MET A 341 -27.71 12.75 -24.02
C MET A 341 -26.44 11.93 -24.13
N CYS A 342 -26.11 11.50 -25.34
CA CYS A 342 -24.87 10.80 -25.66
C CYS A 342 -24.28 11.28 -26.99
N ALA A 343 -23.01 10.94 -27.25
CA ALA A 343 -22.34 11.36 -28.46
C ALA A 343 -21.30 10.35 -28.94
N GLY A 344 -21.24 10.09 -30.24
CA GLY A 344 -20.22 9.29 -30.89
C GLY A 344 -19.16 10.17 -31.55
N GLY A 345 -17.90 9.68 -31.61
CA GLY A 345 -16.78 10.38 -32.24
C GLY A 345 -15.92 11.24 -31.27
N LEU A 346 -16.16 11.06 -29.97
CA LEU A 346 -15.40 11.64 -28.86
C LEU A 346 -15.41 10.70 -27.64
N PRO A 347 -14.45 10.78 -26.72
CA PRO A 347 -13.21 11.55 -26.80
C PRO A 347 -12.25 11.00 -27.87
N LEU A 348 -12.43 9.73 -28.23
CA LEU A 348 -11.73 9.07 -29.33
C LEU A 348 -12.43 9.39 -30.66
N LYS A 349 -11.66 9.87 -31.63
CA LYS A 349 -12.19 10.14 -32.96
C LYS A 349 -12.42 8.83 -33.71
N ASN A 350 -13.64 8.60 -34.15
CA ASN A 350 -13.96 7.57 -35.12
C ASN A 350 -14.83 8.18 -36.26
N LYS A 351 -14.74 7.66 -37.43
CA LYS A 351 -15.56 8.12 -38.57
C LYS A 351 -16.86 7.36 -38.68
N SER A 352 -16.97 6.23 -37.98
CA SER A 352 -18.18 5.37 -37.96
C SER A 352 -19.29 5.95 -37.06
N ASN A 353 -19.00 7.01 -36.28
CA ASN A 353 -19.93 7.53 -35.27
C ASN A 353 -21.37 7.83 -35.79
N PRO A 354 -21.64 8.29 -37.03
CA PRO A 354 -23.03 8.45 -37.50
C PRO A 354 -23.75 7.11 -37.59
N PHE A 355 -23.06 6.05 -37.97
CA PHE A 355 -23.63 4.70 -38.05
C PHE A 355 -23.81 4.11 -36.64
N ASP A 356 -22.79 4.25 -35.79
CA ASP A 356 -22.79 3.72 -34.41
C ASP A 356 -23.97 4.28 -33.62
N VAL A 357 -24.17 5.61 -33.65
CA VAL A 357 -25.27 6.28 -32.95
C VAL A 357 -26.63 5.91 -33.54
N THR A 358 -26.70 5.74 -34.85
CA THR A 358 -27.96 5.32 -35.51
C THR A 358 -28.32 3.88 -35.16
N LEU A 359 -27.37 2.95 -35.16
CA LEU A 359 -27.58 1.57 -34.72
C LEU A 359 -27.99 1.51 -33.24
N ALA A 360 -27.30 2.20 -32.37
CA ALA A 360 -27.64 2.27 -30.96
C ALA A 360 -29.04 2.82 -30.72
N SER A 361 -29.48 3.82 -31.51
CA SER A 361 -30.85 4.35 -31.43
C SER A 361 -31.92 3.33 -31.83
N LEU A 362 -31.66 2.48 -32.83
CA LEU A 362 -32.54 1.38 -33.22
C LEU A 362 -32.64 0.32 -32.11
N GLU A 363 -31.52 -0.05 -31.50
CA GLU A 363 -31.49 -0.98 -30.35
C GLU A 363 -32.25 -0.42 -29.15
N ILE A 364 -32.03 0.87 -28.79
CA ILE A 364 -32.78 1.55 -27.73
C ILE A 364 -34.26 1.53 -28.03
N GLN A 365 -34.66 1.83 -29.28
CA GLN A 365 -36.06 1.82 -29.68
C GLN A 365 -36.66 0.41 -29.52
N LYS A 366 -35.95 -0.65 -29.92
CA LYS A 366 -36.38 -2.05 -29.75
C LYS A 366 -36.53 -2.39 -28.26
N PHE A 367 -35.57 -2.03 -27.44
CA PHE A 367 -35.64 -2.24 -26.00
C PHE A 367 -36.90 -1.59 -25.39
N ILE A 368 -37.16 -0.32 -25.72
CA ILE A 368 -38.35 0.42 -25.25
C ILE A 368 -39.65 -0.25 -25.72
N SER A 369 -39.72 -0.65 -26.97
CA SER A 369 -40.91 -1.35 -27.53
C SER A 369 -41.16 -2.66 -26.81
N GLY A 370 -40.11 -3.45 -26.57
CA GLY A 370 -40.19 -4.70 -25.80
C GLY A 370 -40.64 -4.50 -24.35
N MET A 371 -40.15 -3.44 -23.70
CA MET A 371 -40.57 -3.06 -22.34
C MET A 371 -42.02 -2.59 -22.33
N ALA A 372 -42.44 -1.83 -23.33
CA ALA A 372 -43.87 -1.40 -23.49
C ALA A 372 -44.81 -2.58 -23.61
N GLU A 373 -44.53 -3.57 -24.46
CA GLU A 373 -45.30 -4.80 -24.60
C GLU A 373 -45.38 -5.62 -23.31
N ARG A 374 -44.23 -5.76 -22.61
CA ARG A 374 -44.16 -6.44 -21.30
C ARG A 374 -45.02 -5.74 -20.26
N ASN A 375 -44.88 -4.42 -20.15
CA ASN A 375 -45.61 -3.59 -19.19
C ASN A 375 -47.13 -3.60 -19.50
N GLN A 376 -47.53 -3.59 -20.78
CA GLN A 376 -48.92 -3.70 -21.20
C GLN A 376 -49.56 -5.03 -20.74
N LYS A 377 -48.83 -6.14 -20.90
CA LYS A 377 -49.28 -7.46 -20.42
C LYS A 377 -49.41 -7.56 -18.89
N GLN A 378 -48.64 -6.74 -18.17
CA GLN A 378 -48.63 -6.68 -16.70
C GLN A 378 -49.51 -5.56 -16.13
N ASN A 379 -50.25 -4.83 -16.94
CA ASN A 379 -50.99 -3.61 -16.57
C ASN A 379 -50.10 -2.57 -15.86
N LYS A 380 -48.81 -2.50 -16.25
CA LYS A 380 -47.87 -1.49 -15.78
C LYS A 380 -47.83 -0.32 -16.75
N ARG A 381 -47.18 0.78 -16.29
CA ARG A 381 -47.00 1.99 -17.07
C ARG A 381 -46.14 1.75 -18.30
N ILE A 382 -46.49 2.38 -19.40
CA ILE A 382 -45.77 2.28 -20.66
C ILE A 382 -44.95 3.55 -20.84
N TRP A 383 -43.64 3.36 -20.95
CA TRP A 383 -42.73 4.44 -21.29
C TRP A 383 -42.44 4.42 -22.77
N GLN A 384 -42.45 5.60 -23.37
CA GLN A 384 -42.16 5.78 -24.78
C GLN A 384 -41.13 6.90 -24.97
N LEU A 385 -40.29 6.80 -25.98
CA LEU A 385 -39.23 7.77 -26.26
C LEU A 385 -39.47 8.54 -27.54
N ARG A 386 -38.95 9.75 -27.59
CA ARG A 386 -38.63 10.49 -28.81
C ARG A 386 -37.11 10.56 -28.90
N MET A 387 -36.56 10.37 -30.09
CA MET A 387 -35.12 10.47 -30.31
C MET A 387 -34.82 11.45 -31.44
N GLY A 388 -33.74 12.23 -31.24
CA GLY A 388 -33.23 13.19 -32.22
C GLY A 388 -31.72 13.07 -32.37
N ILE A 389 -31.24 13.05 -33.61
CA ILE A 389 -29.82 12.86 -33.93
C ILE A 389 -29.35 13.95 -34.90
N HIS A 390 -28.17 14.51 -34.63
CA HIS A 390 -27.50 15.42 -35.56
C HIS A 390 -25.98 15.20 -35.52
N THR A 391 -25.35 15.31 -36.68
CA THR A 391 -23.90 15.18 -36.86
C THR A 391 -23.31 16.51 -37.25
N GLY A 392 -22.29 16.98 -36.51
CA GLY A 392 -21.64 18.24 -36.80
C GLY A 392 -20.42 18.51 -35.89
N GLU A 393 -19.99 19.76 -35.88
CA GLU A 393 -18.82 20.22 -35.12
C GLU A 393 -19.22 20.49 -33.66
N VAL A 394 -18.36 20.03 -32.70
CA VAL A 394 -18.53 20.36 -31.28
C VAL A 394 -17.18 20.75 -30.65
N MET A 395 -17.26 21.51 -29.57
CA MET A 395 -16.19 21.67 -28.60
C MET A 395 -16.49 20.75 -27.41
N ALA A 396 -15.54 19.93 -27.01
CA ALA A 396 -15.66 19.09 -25.81
C ALA A 396 -14.61 19.48 -24.78
N GLY A 397 -14.93 19.43 -23.50
CA GLY A 397 -13.99 19.79 -22.44
C GLY A 397 -14.58 19.64 -21.05
N VAL A 398 -13.80 20.03 -20.04
CA VAL A 398 -14.20 19.99 -18.63
C VAL A 398 -14.47 21.40 -18.14
N ILE A 399 -15.61 21.57 -17.48
CA ILE A 399 -15.98 22.81 -16.78
C ILE A 399 -16.05 22.54 -15.28
N GLY A 400 -15.69 23.57 -14.51
CA GLY A 400 -15.72 23.58 -13.06
C GLY A 400 -14.33 23.42 -12.44
N SER A 401 -14.21 23.85 -11.18
CA SER A 401 -12.97 23.75 -10.39
C SER A 401 -13.12 22.83 -9.18
N LYS A 402 -14.32 22.70 -8.62
CA LYS A 402 -14.64 21.84 -7.47
C LYS A 402 -15.48 20.61 -7.87
N ARG A 403 -16.35 20.80 -8.86
CA ARG A 403 -17.16 19.73 -9.46
C ARG A 403 -16.87 19.73 -10.96
N PHE A 404 -16.03 18.83 -11.39
CA PHE A 404 -15.69 18.67 -12.80
C PHE A 404 -16.86 18.00 -13.52
N ALA A 405 -17.26 18.58 -14.66
CA ALA A 405 -18.22 17.99 -15.58
C ALA A 405 -17.60 18.00 -16.98
N TYR A 406 -17.49 16.82 -17.58
CA TYR A 406 -17.16 16.68 -18.99
C TYR A 406 -18.43 16.92 -19.81
N ASP A 407 -18.38 17.86 -20.74
CA ASP A 407 -19.53 18.26 -21.53
C ASP A 407 -19.12 18.66 -22.95
N ILE A 408 -20.13 18.87 -23.82
CA ILE A 408 -19.97 19.29 -25.20
C ILE A 408 -20.81 20.53 -25.51
N TRP A 409 -20.26 21.41 -26.35
CA TRP A 409 -20.90 22.67 -26.76
C TRP A 409 -20.80 22.87 -28.26
N GLY A 410 -21.79 23.54 -28.82
CA GLY A 410 -21.85 23.93 -30.23
C GLY A 410 -23.27 23.91 -30.77
N SER A 411 -23.44 24.43 -31.99
CA SER A 411 -24.74 24.41 -32.71
C SER A 411 -25.24 22.97 -32.90
N THR A 412 -24.33 22.01 -33.05
CA THR A 412 -24.64 20.58 -33.19
C THR A 412 -25.51 20.06 -32.02
N VAL A 413 -25.21 20.45 -30.80
CA VAL A 413 -25.98 20.05 -29.62
C VAL A 413 -27.41 20.61 -29.69
N ASN A 414 -27.54 21.89 -30.04
CA ASN A 414 -28.84 22.55 -30.16
C ASN A 414 -29.69 21.96 -31.28
N ILE A 415 -29.05 21.59 -32.41
CA ILE A 415 -29.75 20.97 -33.54
C ILE A 415 -30.21 19.56 -33.17
N ALA A 416 -29.34 18.76 -32.48
CA ALA A 416 -29.73 17.40 -32.03
C ALA A 416 -30.93 17.44 -31.07
N SER A 417 -30.92 18.38 -30.09
CA SER A 417 -32.07 18.63 -29.21
C SER A 417 -33.32 19.02 -30.01
N LYS A 418 -33.19 19.88 -31.05
CA LYS A 418 -34.29 20.27 -31.88
C LYS A 418 -34.85 19.11 -32.74
N MET A 419 -33.97 18.18 -33.17
CA MET A 419 -34.39 16.95 -33.83
C MET A 419 -35.23 16.09 -32.89
N GLU A 420 -34.88 15.99 -31.61
CA GLU A 420 -35.65 15.27 -30.59
C GLU A 420 -36.99 15.96 -30.35
N GLU A 421 -37.04 17.27 -30.03
CA GLU A 421 -38.28 18.04 -29.80
C GLU A 421 -39.26 17.93 -30.95
N SER A 422 -38.72 17.92 -32.17
CA SER A 422 -39.51 17.80 -33.40
C SER A 422 -39.86 16.35 -33.75
N SER A 423 -39.38 15.34 -33.02
CA SER A 423 -39.66 13.94 -33.28
C SER A 423 -41.07 13.55 -32.89
N GLN A 424 -41.47 12.39 -33.33
CA GLN A 424 -42.70 11.72 -32.89
C GLN A 424 -42.36 10.62 -31.89
N VAL A 425 -43.32 10.32 -31.02
CA VAL A 425 -43.22 9.23 -30.07
C VAL A 425 -42.95 7.91 -30.79
N GLY A 426 -41.95 7.17 -30.31
CA GLY A 426 -41.56 5.90 -30.94
C GLY A 426 -40.81 6.04 -32.26
N ARG A 427 -40.27 7.21 -32.57
CA ARG A 427 -39.53 7.48 -33.81
C ARG A 427 -38.14 8.06 -33.55
N ILE A 428 -37.21 7.75 -34.45
CA ILE A 428 -35.87 8.30 -34.51
C ILE A 428 -35.82 9.35 -35.60
N ASN A 429 -35.64 10.62 -35.24
CA ASN A 429 -35.59 11.76 -36.14
C ASN A 429 -34.18 12.25 -36.33
N ILE A 430 -33.70 12.32 -37.56
CA ILE A 430 -32.33 12.77 -37.87
C ILE A 430 -32.33 14.00 -38.78
N SER A 431 -31.27 14.78 -38.68
CA SER A 431 -31.02 15.91 -39.57
C SER A 431 -30.58 15.49 -40.96
N GLY A 432 -30.70 16.38 -41.94
CA GLY A 432 -30.16 16.20 -43.29
C GLY A 432 -28.65 15.93 -43.31
N ASP A 433 -27.87 16.52 -42.38
CA ASP A 433 -26.45 16.28 -42.27
C ASP A 433 -26.15 14.82 -41.86
N THR A 434 -26.86 14.29 -40.87
CA THR A 434 -26.73 12.89 -40.45
C THR A 434 -27.19 11.95 -41.56
N TYR A 435 -28.30 12.30 -42.25
CA TYR A 435 -28.82 11.54 -43.37
C TYR A 435 -27.77 11.33 -44.47
N GLN A 436 -26.95 12.33 -44.81
CA GLN A 436 -25.91 12.20 -45.84
C GLN A 436 -24.90 11.08 -45.54
N TYR A 437 -24.63 10.78 -44.27
CA TYR A 437 -23.72 9.69 -43.88
C TYR A 437 -24.41 8.31 -44.02
N ILE A 438 -25.71 8.20 -43.65
CA ILE A 438 -26.34 6.89 -43.44
C ILE A 438 -27.26 6.44 -44.58
N ARG A 439 -27.64 7.32 -45.52
CA ARG A 439 -28.66 7.09 -46.57
C ARG A 439 -28.45 5.84 -47.39
N ASP A 440 -27.22 5.47 -47.65
CA ASP A 440 -26.89 4.32 -48.49
C ASP A 440 -27.13 2.98 -47.78
N TYR A 441 -27.23 2.99 -46.46
CA TYR A 441 -27.29 1.82 -45.60
C TYR A 441 -28.59 1.66 -44.81
N PHE A 442 -29.30 2.77 -44.54
CA PHE A 442 -30.52 2.75 -43.76
C PHE A 442 -31.74 3.14 -44.60
N ASP A 443 -32.87 2.50 -44.32
CA ASP A 443 -34.19 2.91 -44.84
C ASP A 443 -34.64 4.13 -44.04
N THR A 444 -34.94 5.21 -44.73
CA THR A 444 -35.35 6.48 -44.13
C THR A 444 -36.58 7.05 -44.80
N THR A 445 -37.34 7.86 -44.09
CA THR A 445 -38.51 8.58 -44.63
C THR A 445 -38.33 10.07 -44.45
N TYR A 446 -38.38 10.84 -45.55
CA TYR A 446 -38.35 12.32 -45.48
C TYR A 446 -39.55 12.84 -44.76
N ARG A 447 -39.33 13.77 -43.83
CA ARG A 447 -40.39 14.28 -42.96
C ARG A 447 -40.72 15.76 -43.16
N GLY A 448 -39.89 16.51 -43.86
CA GLY A 448 -40.04 17.93 -44.04
C GLY A 448 -38.91 18.73 -43.38
N LYS A 449 -39.16 20.00 -43.14
CA LYS A 449 -38.17 20.94 -42.66
C LYS A 449 -38.53 21.53 -41.29
N VAL A 450 -37.54 21.81 -40.48
CA VAL A 450 -37.70 22.53 -39.21
C VAL A 450 -36.84 23.77 -39.20
N ARG A 451 -37.33 24.87 -38.68
CA ARG A 451 -36.55 26.11 -38.44
C ARG A 451 -35.88 26.03 -37.07
N ILE A 452 -34.58 26.29 -37.02
CA ILE A 452 -33.83 26.34 -35.78
C ILE A 452 -34.10 27.73 -35.16
N LYS A 453 -34.49 27.75 -33.88
CA LYS A 453 -34.75 29.01 -33.14
C LYS A 453 -33.49 29.85 -33.07
N ASN A 454 -33.66 31.15 -33.32
CA ASN A 454 -32.57 32.17 -33.30
C ASN A 454 -31.51 32.02 -34.41
N THR A 455 -31.77 31.21 -35.46
CA THR A 455 -30.95 31.18 -36.68
C THR A 455 -31.84 31.24 -37.91
N PRO A 456 -31.33 31.67 -39.07
CA PRO A 456 -32.08 31.62 -40.32
C PRO A 456 -32.19 30.20 -40.88
N ASP A 457 -31.52 29.23 -40.28
CA ASP A 457 -31.29 27.89 -40.80
C ASP A 457 -32.59 27.06 -40.77
N VAL A 458 -32.84 26.42 -41.88
CA VAL A 458 -33.94 25.45 -42.07
C VAL A 458 -33.27 24.10 -42.38
N ILE A 459 -33.54 23.13 -41.53
CA ILE A 459 -32.91 21.80 -41.62
C ILE A 459 -33.89 20.75 -42.05
N ASP A 460 -33.50 19.94 -43.04
CA ASP A 460 -34.28 18.78 -43.48
C ASP A 460 -34.28 17.70 -42.41
N MET A 461 -35.43 17.05 -42.22
CA MET A 461 -35.63 15.98 -41.25
C MET A 461 -36.00 14.65 -41.94
N TYR A 462 -35.46 13.59 -41.38
CA TYR A 462 -35.75 12.23 -41.83
C TYR A 462 -36.04 11.34 -40.63
N PHE A 463 -37.00 10.42 -40.76
CA PHE A 463 -37.12 9.30 -39.83
C PHE A 463 -36.23 8.15 -40.27
N VAL A 464 -35.49 7.58 -39.35
CA VAL A 464 -34.83 6.28 -39.54
C VAL A 464 -35.82 5.20 -39.24
N ASN A 465 -36.02 4.28 -40.18
CA ASN A 465 -36.94 3.16 -40.04
C ASN A 465 -36.20 1.88 -39.60
N ARG A 466 -35.11 1.54 -40.29
CA ARG A 466 -34.31 0.35 -40.05
C ARG A 466 -33.00 0.37 -40.85
N LEU A 467 -32.10 -0.55 -40.56
CA LEU A 467 -30.99 -0.92 -41.44
C LEU A 467 -31.60 -1.64 -42.68
N LYS A 468 -31.05 -1.37 -43.87
CA LYS A 468 -31.54 -2.03 -45.09
C LYS A 468 -31.36 -3.56 -45.03
N PRO A 469 -32.25 -4.38 -45.62
CA PRO A 469 -32.21 -5.84 -45.51
C PRO A 469 -30.86 -6.47 -45.90
N GLU A 470 -30.18 -5.92 -46.92
CA GLU A 470 -28.88 -6.41 -47.38
C GLU A 470 -27.74 -6.21 -46.33
N TYR A 471 -27.95 -5.34 -45.36
CA TYR A 471 -26.98 -5.01 -44.29
C TYR A 471 -27.41 -5.50 -42.91
N SER A 472 -28.60 -6.04 -42.78
CA SER A 472 -29.13 -6.52 -41.50
C SER A 472 -29.03 -8.04 -41.35
N GLU A 473 -28.82 -8.51 -40.12
CA GLU A 473 -28.89 -9.91 -39.77
C GLU A 473 -30.31 -10.36 -39.44
N ASP A 474 -31.15 -9.44 -38.96
CA ASP A 474 -32.54 -9.68 -38.57
C ASP A 474 -33.54 -9.02 -39.51
N ALA A 475 -34.77 -9.54 -39.51
CA ALA A 475 -35.87 -9.04 -40.35
C ALA A 475 -36.35 -7.62 -39.97
N GLU A 476 -36.11 -7.22 -38.71
CA GLU A 476 -36.48 -5.91 -38.19
C GLU A 476 -35.51 -4.81 -38.64
N GLY A 477 -34.31 -5.18 -39.06
CA GLY A 477 -33.27 -4.24 -39.52
C GLY A 477 -32.57 -3.50 -38.40
N ILE A 478 -32.24 -4.19 -37.30
CA ILE A 478 -31.64 -3.59 -36.10
C ILE A 478 -30.19 -3.98 -35.96
N TYR A 479 -29.88 -5.26 -36.17
CA TYR A 479 -28.52 -5.77 -35.96
C TYR A 479 -27.75 -5.88 -37.28
N PRO A 480 -26.50 -5.35 -37.32
CA PRO A 480 -25.71 -5.36 -38.56
C PRO A 480 -25.17 -6.76 -38.87
N ASN A 481 -25.24 -7.15 -40.15
CA ASN A 481 -24.61 -8.36 -40.64
C ASN A 481 -23.13 -8.16 -40.98
N LYS A 482 -22.44 -9.25 -41.39
CA LYS A 482 -21.02 -9.23 -41.77
C LYS A 482 -20.69 -8.23 -42.89
N ALA A 483 -21.61 -8.00 -43.81
CA ALA A 483 -21.43 -7.06 -44.92
C ALA A 483 -21.35 -5.62 -44.38
N PHE A 484 -22.24 -5.25 -43.46
CA PHE A 484 -22.21 -3.92 -42.84
C PHE A 484 -21.00 -3.74 -41.88
N LEU A 485 -20.66 -4.78 -41.11
CA LEU A 485 -19.44 -4.72 -40.27
C LEU A 485 -18.17 -4.47 -41.07
N LYS A 486 -18.09 -5.03 -42.30
CA LYS A 486 -17.02 -4.75 -43.24
C LYS A 486 -17.04 -3.28 -43.72
N VAL A 487 -18.19 -2.68 -43.90
CA VAL A 487 -18.33 -1.25 -44.20
C VAL A 487 -17.80 -0.42 -43.02
N LEU A 488 -18.25 -0.71 -41.78
CA LEU A 488 -17.80 0.00 -40.59
C LEU A 488 -16.28 -0.05 -40.40
N SER A 489 -15.64 -1.16 -40.72
CA SER A 489 -14.17 -1.31 -40.61
C SER A 489 -13.35 -0.41 -41.54
N GLN A 490 -14.00 0.26 -42.52
CA GLN A 490 -13.35 1.20 -43.45
C GLN A 490 -13.36 2.65 -42.94
N TYR A 491 -14.12 2.91 -41.88
CA TYR A 491 -14.26 4.24 -41.24
C TYR A 491 -13.49 4.34 -39.93
#